data_4e5193ec338e71afe60db41ef54709fb
#
_entry.id   4e5193ec338e71afe60db41ef54709fb
#
_cell.length_a   1.000
_cell.length_b   1.000
_cell.length_c   1.000
_cell.angle_alpha   90.00
_cell.angle_beta   90.00
_cell.angle_gamma   90.00
#
_symmetry.space_group_name_H-M   'P 1'
#
loop_
_entity.id
_entity.type
_entity.pdbx_description
1 polymer ?
#
loop_
_entity_poly.entity_id
_entity_poly.type
_entity_poly.pdbx_seq_one_letter_code
_entity_poly.pdbx_strand_id
1 'polypeptide(L)'
;MNILSWNVNGIRAIHRKEVLNTVFSTGFGDLDCLGDKHIDIIGFQETKATYSELAKEFFPEGYEVYHNSATERKGYSGTAIFVSKYIKAKPVDIDVTYETLRTEGRLVCIETEDCVLVNGYFPNGGGKPERLVYKLKFYDEFTKFVLHLKQKYKKEIVFFGDLNIAHEAID
;
A
#
# COMPACT_ATOMS: atom_id res chain seq x y z
N MET A 1 12.11 7.51 -10.29
CA MET A 1 11.41 6.47 -9.51
C MET A 1 10.03 6.26 -10.11
N ASN A 2 9.74 5.03 -10.54
CA ASN A 2 8.47 4.62 -11.13
C ASN A 2 7.66 3.87 -10.07
N ILE A 3 6.46 4.35 -9.77
CA ILE A 3 5.59 3.79 -8.73
C ILE A 3 4.33 3.23 -9.38
N LEU A 4 4.02 1.97 -9.08
CA LEU A 4 2.75 1.33 -9.41
C LEU A 4 1.90 1.23 -8.14
N SER A 5 0.61 1.60 -8.25
CA SER A 5 -0.38 1.39 -7.20
C SER A 5 -1.51 0.50 -7.73
N TRP A 6 -1.86 -0.57 -7.01
CA TRP A 6 -2.88 -1.50 -7.45
C TRP A 6 -3.66 -2.15 -6.30
N ASN A 7 -4.97 -1.92 -6.24
CA ASN A 7 -5.86 -2.70 -5.38
C ASN A 7 -6.08 -4.08 -6.03
N VAL A 8 -5.50 -5.11 -5.43
CA VAL A 8 -5.52 -6.48 -5.98
C VAL A 8 -6.71 -7.32 -5.52
N ASN A 9 -7.51 -6.81 -4.58
CA ASN A 9 -8.67 -7.53 -4.02
C ASN A 9 -8.36 -9.00 -3.66
N GLY A 10 -7.19 -9.23 -3.07
CA GLY A 10 -6.69 -10.54 -2.69
C GLY A 10 -5.51 -11.02 -3.55
N ILE A 11 -4.30 -10.77 -3.07
CA ILE A 11 -3.06 -11.02 -3.81
C ILE A 11 -2.89 -12.48 -4.25
N ARG A 12 -3.35 -13.46 -3.45
CA ARG A 12 -3.32 -14.88 -3.79
C ARG A 12 -4.18 -15.23 -5.01
N ALA A 13 -5.29 -14.51 -5.21
CA ALA A 13 -6.16 -14.72 -6.37
C ALA A 13 -5.50 -14.21 -7.66
N ILE A 14 -4.82 -13.07 -7.58
CA ILE A 14 -4.10 -12.47 -8.71
C ILE A 14 -2.86 -13.30 -9.07
N HIS A 15 -2.14 -13.81 -8.07
CA HIS A 15 -1.01 -14.71 -8.31
C HIS A 15 -1.40 -15.97 -9.08
N ARG A 16 -2.46 -16.65 -8.66
CA ARG A 16 -2.96 -17.84 -9.36
C ARG A 16 -3.34 -17.60 -10.84
N LYS A 17 -3.57 -16.35 -11.21
CA LYS A 17 -3.79 -15.92 -12.60
C LYS A 17 -2.49 -15.55 -13.33
N GLU A 18 -1.34 -15.75 -12.69
CA GLU A 18 0.01 -15.43 -13.21
C GLU A 18 0.26 -13.97 -13.57
N VAL A 19 -0.71 -13.08 -13.31
CA VAL A 19 -0.58 -11.65 -13.62
C VAL A 19 0.56 -10.99 -12.85
N LEU A 20 0.81 -11.42 -11.61
CA LEU A 20 1.93 -10.89 -10.83
C LEU A 20 3.29 -11.22 -11.45
N ASN A 21 3.43 -12.41 -12.04
CA ASN A 21 4.68 -12.79 -12.71
C ASN A 21 4.99 -11.84 -13.86
N THR A 22 3.98 -11.46 -14.63
CA THR A 22 4.13 -10.46 -15.70
C THR A 22 4.54 -9.11 -15.13
N VAL A 23 3.88 -8.63 -14.08
CA VAL A 23 4.20 -7.35 -13.44
C VAL A 23 5.66 -7.29 -12.96
N PHE A 24 6.14 -8.36 -12.34
CA PHE A 24 7.51 -8.41 -11.81
C PHE A 24 8.58 -8.69 -12.87
N SER A 25 8.25 -9.39 -13.96
CA SER A 25 9.22 -9.79 -14.99
C SER A 25 9.35 -8.77 -16.12
N THR A 26 8.24 -8.20 -16.57
CA THR A 26 8.20 -7.33 -17.75
C THR A 26 7.80 -5.88 -17.43
N GLY A 27 7.39 -5.61 -16.20
CA GLY A 27 6.96 -4.27 -15.79
C GLY A 27 5.78 -3.74 -16.58
N PHE A 28 4.75 -4.55 -16.83
CA PHE A 28 3.63 -4.17 -17.70
C PHE A 28 4.05 -3.82 -19.14
N GLY A 29 5.02 -4.54 -19.70
CA GLY A 29 5.55 -4.30 -21.06
C GLY A 29 4.51 -4.18 -22.17
N ASP A 30 3.29 -4.71 -21.94
CA ASP A 30 2.16 -4.55 -22.87
C ASP A 30 1.34 -3.26 -22.65
N LEU A 31 1.67 -2.46 -21.63
CA LEU A 31 1.12 -1.12 -21.48
C LEU A 31 2.02 -0.13 -22.21
N ASP A 32 1.65 0.23 -23.43
CA ASP A 32 2.37 1.19 -24.30
C ASP A 32 2.81 2.48 -23.61
N CYS A 33 2.16 2.83 -22.48
CA CYS A 33 2.46 4.05 -21.72
C CYS A 33 3.73 3.98 -20.86
N LEU A 34 4.25 2.79 -20.53
CA LEU A 34 5.42 2.63 -19.65
C LEU A 34 6.71 2.29 -20.42
N GLY A 35 6.61 1.72 -21.63
CA GLY A 35 7.78 1.20 -22.36
C GLY A 35 8.56 0.19 -21.53
N ASP A 36 9.86 0.05 -21.78
CA ASP A 36 10.78 -0.85 -21.05
C ASP A 36 11.19 -0.34 -19.65
N LYS A 37 10.36 0.48 -19.01
CA LYS A 37 10.73 1.07 -17.71
C LYS A 37 10.55 0.07 -16.59
N HIS A 38 11.63 -0.14 -15.83
CA HIS A 38 11.59 -0.88 -14.57
C HIS A 38 10.67 -0.19 -13.56
N ILE A 39 9.87 -0.98 -12.83
CA ILE A 39 9.06 -0.46 -11.73
C ILE A 39 9.88 -0.53 -10.44
N ASP A 40 10.12 0.62 -9.87
CA ASP A 40 10.94 0.75 -8.67
C ASP A 40 10.17 0.40 -7.40
N ILE A 41 8.89 0.78 -7.36
CA ILE A 41 8.02 0.64 -6.20
C ILE A 41 6.66 0.09 -6.65
N ILE A 42 6.17 -0.94 -5.98
CA ILE A 42 4.83 -1.47 -6.20
C ILE A 42 4.06 -1.45 -4.88
N GLY A 43 2.96 -0.71 -4.83
CA GLY A 43 2.05 -0.69 -3.69
C GLY A 43 0.78 -1.49 -3.96
N PHE A 44 0.56 -2.52 -3.15
CA PHE A 44 -0.67 -3.29 -3.21
C PHE A 44 -1.62 -2.91 -2.08
N GLN A 45 -2.91 -2.81 -2.39
CA GLN A 45 -4.00 -2.66 -1.45
C GLN A 45 -4.89 -3.90 -1.50
N GLU A 46 -5.58 -4.19 -0.41
CA GLU A 46 -6.38 -5.39 -0.22
C GLU A 46 -5.61 -6.69 -0.49
N THR A 47 -4.42 -6.83 0.09
CA THR A 47 -3.65 -8.06 -0.06
C THR A 47 -4.37 -9.28 0.51
N LYS A 48 -5.20 -9.10 1.55
CA LYS A 48 -5.98 -10.15 2.23
C LYS A 48 -5.13 -11.35 2.64
N ALA A 49 -3.86 -11.09 2.96
CA ALA A 49 -2.86 -12.08 3.31
C ALA A 49 -2.02 -11.61 4.49
N THR A 50 -1.53 -12.53 5.29
CA THR A 50 -0.53 -12.26 6.32
C THR A 50 0.88 -12.23 5.70
N TYR A 51 1.85 -11.69 6.43
CA TYR A 51 3.24 -11.68 5.97
C TYR A 51 3.76 -13.09 5.63
N SER A 52 3.45 -14.08 6.47
CA SER A 52 3.88 -15.47 6.25
C SER A 52 3.24 -16.11 5.01
N GLU A 53 2.02 -15.71 4.65
CA GLU A 53 1.36 -16.16 3.43
C GLU A 53 2.00 -15.48 2.19
N LEU A 54 2.36 -14.20 2.30
CA LEU A 54 3.11 -13.50 1.25
C LEU A 54 4.49 -14.11 1.04
N ALA A 55 5.24 -14.33 2.11
CA ALA A 55 6.62 -14.81 2.07
C ALA A 55 6.77 -16.18 1.39
N LYS A 56 5.73 -17.03 1.46
CA LYS A 56 5.74 -18.36 0.85
C LYS A 56 5.53 -18.36 -0.66
N GLU A 57 4.79 -17.39 -1.17
CA GLU A 57 4.27 -17.45 -2.53
C GLU A 57 4.69 -16.27 -3.42
N PHE A 58 5.08 -15.11 -2.81
CA PHE A 58 5.08 -13.84 -3.52
C PHE A 58 6.31 -12.95 -3.33
N PHE A 59 7.43 -13.48 -2.91
CA PHE A 59 8.64 -12.66 -2.85
C PHE A 59 9.38 -12.73 -4.19
N PRO A 60 9.09 -11.80 -5.12
CA PRO A 60 9.78 -11.76 -6.39
C PRO A 60 11.25 -11.48 -6.17
N GLU A 61 12.09 -12.17 -6.92
CA GLU A 61 13.51 -11.88 -6.92
C GLU A 61 13.75 -10.42 -7.34
N GLY A 62 14.62 -9.72 -6.62
CA GLY A 62 14.93 -8.32 -6.91
C GLY A 62 14.10 -7.29 -6.13
N TYR A 63 13.16 -7.70 -5.27
CA TYR A 63 12.39 -6.80 -4.43
C TYR A 63 12.51 -7.14 -2.94
N GLU A 64 12.47 -6.10 -2.10
CA GLU A 64 12.19 -6.19 -0.67
C GLU A 64 10.73 -5.90 -0.41
N VAL A 65 10.14 -6.54 0.62
CA VAL A 65 8.71 -6.44 0.90
C VAL A 65 8.46 -5.88 2.29
N TYR A 66 7.72 -4.79 2.34
CA TYR A 66 7.17 -4.19 3.55
C TYR A 66 5.66 -4.42 3.56
N HIS A 67 5.13 -4.92 4.65
CA HIS A 67 3.74 -5.37 4.69
C HIS A 67 3.08 -5.03 6.03
N ASN A 68 1.78 -4.70 5.97
CA ASN A 68 0.91 -4.57 7.12
C ASN A 68 -0.41 -5.31 6.86
N SER A 69 -0.81 -6.17 7.80
CA SER A 69 -2.08 -6.92 7.73
C SER A 69 -2.99 -6.57 8.89
N ALA A 70 -4.29 -6.77 8.71
CA ALA A 70 -5.23 -6.64 9.81
C ALA A 70 -4.91 -7.67 10.91
N THR A 71 -4.83 -7.20 12.15
CA THR A 71 -4.49 -8.04 13.31
C THR A 71 -5.70 -8.80 13.85
N GLU A 72 -6.88 -8.19 13.81
CA GLU A 72 -8.09 -8.74 14.41
C GLU A 72 -8.91 -9.60 13.44
N ARG A 73 -8.76 -9.44 12.12
CA ARG A 73 -9.55 -10.14 11.13
C ARG A 73 -8.69 -10.70 10.01
N LYS A 74 -8.41 -11.99 10.07
CA LYS A 74 -7.67 -12.71 9.02
C LYS A 74 -8.35 -12.60 7.65
N GLY A 75 -7.55 -12.33 6.60
CA GLY A 75 -8.07 -12.22 5.23
C GLY A 75 -8.83 -10.93 4.92
N TYR A 76 -8.68 -9.91 5.76
CA TYR A 76 -9.31 -8.61 5.61
C TYR A 76 -8.27 -7.52 5.36
N SER A 77 -8.58 -6.55 4.49
CA SER A 77 -7.66 -5.41 4.21
C SER A 77 -6.25 -5.86 3.83
N GLY A 78 -5.24 -5.25 4.40
CA GLY A 78 -3.83 -5.53 4.16
C GLY A 78 -3.23 -4.69 3.04
N THR A 79 -2.06 -4.12 3.31
CA THR A 79 -1.27 -3.33 2.35
C THR A 79 0.15 -3.84 2.29
N ALA A 80 0.80 -3.69 1.13
CA ALA A 80 2.20 -4.03 0.96
C ALA A 80 2.90 -3.04 0.03
N ILE A 81 4.18 -2.78 0.29
CA ILE A 81 5.10 -2.10 -0.64
C ILE A 81 6.20 -3.08 -1.01
N PHE A 82 6.38 -3.30 -2.29
CA PHE A 82 7.50 -4.01 -2.87
C PHE A 82 8.48 -2.97 -3.41
N VAL A 83 9.71 -3.03 -2.94
CA VAL A 83 10.76 -2.05 -3.25
C VAL A 83 11.87 -2.76 -4.00
N SER A 84 12.24 -2.25 -5.17
CA SER A 84 13.41 -2.74 -5.90
C SER A 84 14.65 -2.69 -5.01
N LYS A 85 15.45 -3.76 -5.00
CA LYS A 85 16.70 -3.85 -4.22
C LYS A 85 17.75 -2.79 -4.58
N TYR A 86 17.54 -2.07 -5.67
CA TYR A 86 18.38 -0.91 -6.03
C TYR A 86 18.06 0.34 -5.20
N ILE A 87 16.92 0.35 -4.48
CA ILE A 87 16.48 1.44 -3.63
C ILE A 87 16.66 1.03 -2.17
N LYS A 88 17.44 1.78 -1.42
CA LYS A 88 17.57 1.60 0.02
C LYS A 88 16.33 2.13 0.71
N ALA A 89 15.62 1.26 1.43
CA ALA A 89 14.43 1.62 2.18
C ALA A 89 14.51 1.13 3.63
N LYS A 90 13.73 1.78 4.49
CA LYS A 90 13.56 1.39 5.89
C LYS A 90 12.09 1.49 6.26
N PRO A 91 11.57 0.58 7.11
CA PRO A 91 10.19 0.70 7.58
C PRO A 91 10.01 1.97 8.42
N VAL A 92 8.83 2.57 8.30
CA VAL A 92 8.39 3.68 9.13
C VAL A 92 7.22 3.21 9.97
N ASP A 93 7.40 3.22 11.28
CA ASP A 93 6.35 2.80 12.21
C ASP A 93 5.25 3.86 12.34
N ILE A 94 4.02 3.38 12.41
CA ILE A 94 2.86 4.22 12.71
C ILE A 94 2.74 4.31 14.23
N ASP A 95 2.82 5.52 14.77
CA ASP A 95 2.74 5.77 16.20
C ASP A 95 1.43 5.25 16.81
N VAL A 96 1.49 4.80 18.07
CA VAL A 96 0.35 4.24 18.80
C VAL A 96 -0.83 5.21 18.96
N THR A 97 -0.57 6.51 18.87
CA THR A 97 -1.59 7.56 18.94
C THR A 97 -2.54 7.56 17.74
N TYR A 98 -2.13 6.94 16.62
CA TYR A 98 -2.96 6.83 15.40
C TYR A 98 -3.63 5.45 15.33
N GLU A 99 -4.58 5.22 16.22
CA GLU A 99 -5.21 3.92 16.43
C GLU A 99 -5.87 3.35 15.15
N THR A 100 -6.64 4.18 14.43
CA THR A 100 -7.36 3.70 13.23
C THR A 100 -6.41 3.34 12.09
N LEU A 101 -5.22 3.94 12.04
CA LEU A 101 -4.24 3.66 11.01
C LEU A 101 -3.53 2.32 11.21
N ARG A 102 -3.53 1.77 12.44
CA ARG A 102 -2.76 0.58 12.82
C ARG A 102 -3.55 -0.72 12.76
N THR A 103 -4.85 -0.69 13.11
CA THR A 103 -5.59 -1.91 13.47
C THR A 103 -6.01 -2.76 12.28
N GLU A 104 -6.37 -2.15 11.16
CA GLU A 104 -6.90 -2.88 10.01
C GLU A 104 -5.87 -3.15 8.89
N GLY A 105 -4.55 -2.91 9.13
CA GLY A 105 -3.52 -3.14 8.12
C GLY A 105 -3.67 -2.28 6.86
N ARG A 106 -4.12 -1.03 7.04
CA ARG A 106 -4.50 -0.14 5.94
C ARG A 106 -3.38 0.75 5.42
N LEU A 107 -2.31 0.89 6.18
CA LEU A 107 -1.15 1.68 5.79
C LEU A 107 0.12 0.87 5.94
N VAL A 108 1.03 1.03 5.00
CA VAL A 108 2.44 0.67 5.13
C VAL A 108 3.29 1.84 4.67
N CYS A 109 4.33 2.14 5.44
CA CYS A 109 5.17 3.31 5.22
C CYS A 109 6.63 2.90 5.20
N ILE A 110 7.40 3.52 4.30
CA ILE A 110 8.85 3.34 4.21
C ILE A 110 9.54 4.67 3.99
N GLU A 111 10.74 4.80 4.53
CA GLU A 111 11.65 5.90 4.24
C GLU A 111 12.67 5.45 3.18
N THR A 112 12.86 6.26 2.15
CA THR A 112 13.95 6.15 1.18
C THR A 112 14.94 7.30 1.38
N GLU A 113 15.99 7.37 0.56
CA GLU A 113 16.93 8.49 0.58
C GLU A 113 16.22 9.83 0.30
N ASP A 114 15.31 9.87 -0.67
CA ASP A 114 14.69 11.10 -1.17
C ASP A 114 13.37 11.46 -0.50
N CYS A 115 12.57 10.48 -0.11
CA CYS A 115 11.21 10.70 0.36
C CYS A 115 10.72 9.64 1.36
N VAL A 116 9.59 9.91 1.98
CA VAL A 116 8.81 8.89 2.70
C VAL A 116 7.63 8.49 1.81
N LEU A 117 7.52 7.19 1.56
CA LEU A 117 6.45 6.59 0.77
C LEU A 117 5.38 6.03 1.71
N VAL A 118 4.13 6.35 1.43
CA VAL A 118 2.97 5.87 2.20
C VAL A 118 1.98 5.21 1.24
N ASN A 119 1.83 3.89 1.34
CA ASN A 119 0.81 3.15 0.62
C ASN A 119 -0.41 2.96 1.52
N GLY A 120 -1.58 3.39 1.05
CA GLY A 120 -2.81 3.40 1.82
C GLY A 120 -3.99 2.70 1.15
N TYR A 121 -4.78 2.01 1.99
CA TYR A 121 -6.09 1.47 1.65
C TYR A 121 -7.13 2.10 2.58
N PHE A 122 -7.78 3.14 2.12
CA PHE A 122 -8.71 3.92 2.93
C PHE A 122 -10.03 3.17 3.13
N PRO A 123 -10.67 3.32 4.30
CA PRO A 123 -11.91 2.60 4.57
C PRO A 123 -13.05 3.08 3.67
N ASN A 124 -13.85 2.13 3.19
CA ASN A 124 -15.12 2.44 2.56
C ASN A 124 -16.12 2.92 3.64
N GLY A 125 -16.84 3.99 3.37
CA GLY A 125 -17.85 4.57 4.26
C GLY A 125 -19.27 4.05 4.04
N GLY A 126 -19.47 3.15 3.08
CA GLY A 126 -20.80 2.59 2.77
C GLY A 126 -21.29 1.54 3.79
N GLY A 127 -22.58 1.29 3.77
CA GLY A 127 -23.25 0.29 4.62
C GLY A 127 -23.77 0.88 5.93
N LYS A 128 -23.05 0.72 7.03
CA LYS A 128 -23.48 1.14 8.36
C LYS A 128 -22.96 2.54 8.72
N PRO A 129 -23.73 3.36 9.46
CA PRO A 129 -23.29 4.70 9.90
C PRO A 129 -21.93 4.70 10.62
N GLU A 130 -21.65 3.66 11.41
CA GLU A 130 -20.40 3.53 12.16
C GLU A 130 -19.16 3.44 11.22
N ARG A 131 -19.34 2.90 10.01
CA ARG A 131 -18.26 2.84 9.01
C ARG A 131 -17.92 4.22 8.44
N LEU A 132 -18.91 5.08 8.28
CA LEU A 132 -18.67 6.47 7.88
C LEU A 132 -17.91 7.23 8.97
N VAL A 133 -18.34 7.09 10.24
CA VAL A 133 -17.64 7.70 11.38
C VAL A 133 -16.16 7.22 11.44
N TYR A 134 -15.95 5.90 11.30
CA TYR A 134 -14.59 5.34 11.24
C TYR A 134 -13.78 5.92 10.08
N LYS A 135 -14.37 6.02 8.88
CA LYS A 135 -13.72 6.61 7.71
C LYS A 135 -13.28 8.05 7.96
N LEU A 136 -14.17 8.87 8.52
CA LEU A 136 -13.87 10.27 8.83
C LEU A 136 -12.75 10.40 9.88
N LYS A 137 -12.77 9.56 10.93
CA LYS A 137 -11.68 9.49 11.92
C LYS A 137 -10.36 9.08 11.28
N PHE A 138 -10.40 8.09 10.37
CA PHE A 138 -9.22 7.64 9.63
C PHE A 138 -8.60 8.78 8.80
N TYR A 139 -9.42 9.58 8.09
CA TYR A 139 -8.93 10.73 7.33
C TYR A 139 -8.28 11.80 8.22
N ASP A 140 -8.89 12.10 9.37
CA ASP A 140 -8.34 13.06 10.33
C ASP A 140 -6.99 12.59 10.89
N GLU A 141 -6.92 11.32 11.34
CA GLU A 141 -5.66 10.73 11.83
C GLU A 141 -4.61 10.65 10.71
N PHE A 142 -4.99 10.28 9.49
CA PHE A 142 -4.07 10.23 8.35
C PHE A 142 -3.46 11.60 8.04
N THR A 143 -4.28 12.64 8.02
CA THR A 143 -3.81 14.00 7.78
C THR A 143 -2.78 14.43 8.83
N LYS A 144 -3.07 14.20 10.11
CA LYS A 144 -2.16 14.48 11.22
C LYS A 144 -0.86 13.66 11.12
N PHE A 145 -0.98 12.38 10.76
CA PHE A 145 0.14 11.49 10.58
C PHE A 145 1.08 11.94 9.45
N VAL A 146 0.54 12.31 8.29
CA VAL A 146 1.35 12.82 7.16
C VAL A 146 2.09 14.10 7.54
N LEU A 147 1.44 15.03 8.22
CA LEU A 147 2.08 16.24 8.73
C LEU A 147 3.19 15.93 9.74
N HIS A 148 2.96 14.97 10.64
CA HIS A 148 3.97 14.49 11.57
C HIS A 148 5.18 13.89 10.83
N LEU A 149 4.95 13.03 9.82
CA LEU A 149 6.02 12.47 8.99
C LEU A 149 6.84 13.57 8.30
N LYS A 150 6.19 14.56 7.72
CA LYS A 150 6.86 15.70 7.07
C LYS A 150 7.79 16.44 8.04
N GLN A 151 7.32 16.68 9.26
CA GLN A 151 8.11 17.36 10.31
C GLN A 151 9.28 16.50 10.81
N LYS A 152 9.03 15.19 11.02
CA LYS A 152 10.01 14.26 11.59
C LYS A 152 11.16 13.96 10.62
N TYR A 153 10.82 13.64 9.37
CA TYR A 153 11.80 13.20 8.38
C TYR A 153 12.40 14.34 7.56
N LYS A 154 11.74 15.51 7.53
CA LYS A 154 12.14 16.68 6.71
C LYS A 154 12.35 16.33 5.23
N LYS A 155 11.58 15.34 4.75
CA LYS A 155 11.57 14.85 3.37
C LYS A 155 10.18 15.07 2.75
N GLU A 156 10.10 14.96 1.44
CA GLU A 156 8.80 14.90 0.77
C GLU A 156 8.06 13.62 1.15
N ILE A 157 6.74 13.74 1.28
CA ILE A 157 5.85 12.60 1.53
C ILE A 157 5.12 12.32 0.23
N VAL A 158 5.35 11.14 -0.32
CA VAL A 158 4.62 10.64 -1.48
C VAL A 158 3.63 9.60 -1.00
N PHE A 159 2.36 9.91 -1.09
CA PHE A 159 1.33 8.97 -0.73
C PHE A 159 0.57 8.50 -1.97
N PHE A 160 0.19 7.22 -1.99
CA PHE A 160 -0.51 6.56 -3.08
C PHE A 160 -1.36 5.41 -2.53
N GLY A 161 -2.30 4.94 -3.32
CA GLY A 161 -3.16 3.82 -2.92
C GLY A 161 -4.62 4.00 -3.31
N ASP A 162 -5.49 3.23 -2.66
CA ASP A 162 -6.94 3.26 -2.86
C ASP A 162 -7.61 4.14 -1.78
N LEU A 163 -8.09 5.30 -2.20
CA LEU A 163 -8.73 6.27 -1.31
C LEU A 163 -10.18 5.92 -0.96
N ASN A 164 -10.79 4.98 -1.67
CA ASN A 164 -12.21 4.66 -1.54
C ASN A 164 -13.12 5.91 -1.60
N ILE A 165 -12.79 6.86 -2.46
CA ILE A 165 -13.54 8.08 -2.70
C ILE A 165 -13.68 8.29 -4.20
N ALA A 166 -14.90 8.49 -4.67
CA ALA A 166 -15.17 8.88 -6.04
C ALA A 166 -14.90 10.38 -6.22
N HIS A 167 -14.29 10.77 -7.33
CA HIS A 167 -14.12 12.16 -7.70
C HIS A 167 -15.41 12.69 -8.35
N GLU A 168 -16.01 11.88 -9.21
CA GLU A 168 -17.27 12.16 -9.89
C GLU A 168 -18.28 11.02 -9.73
N ALA A 169 -19.54 11.28 -10.06
CA ALA A 169 -20.63 10.31 -9.91
C ALA A 169 -20.46 9.07 -10.83
N ILE A 170 -19.60 9.16 -11.87
CA ILE A 170 -19.31 8.05 -12.78
C ILE A 170 -18.23 7.11 -12.25
N ASP A 171 -17.44 7.57 -11.29
CA ASP A 171 -16.40 6.76 -10.65
C ASP A 171 -17.03 5.79 -9.63
#